data_016131c000df753f3183b7bec1ff578a
#
_entry.id   016131c000df753f3183b7bec1ff578a
#
_cell.length_a   1.000
_cell.length_b   1.000
_cell.length_c   1.000
_cell.angle_alpha   90.00
_cell.angle_beta   90.00
_cell.angle_gamma   90.00
#
_symmetry.space_group_name_H-M   'P 1'
#
loop_
_entity.id
_entity.type
_entity.pdbx_description
1 polymer ?
#
loop_
_entity_poly.entity_id
_entity_poly.type
_entity_poly.pdbx_seq_one_letter_code
_entity_poly.pdbx_strand_id
1 'polypeptide(L)'
;MILAAGLSGVIVLISMLFDPAPDAEGRELIQAYAANDRAQGLHTNLIHYGFALFAPVAYAMVGLVRRRGAWIANLAGLLGVLGLSTLPGLVFIDYFSVAVEHVAGLEAAVNAQGAVEKLPGFAAVTVPAFISAILAVPVASLALWRARLVAWWIPLVAAAAFLGPNFLPGPAIVAFSVMAVGMLVVGWALWRIPVVAWYGTDPSDQLDAARNAQP
;
A
#
# COMPACT_ATOMS: atom_id res chain seq x y z
N MET A 1 0.65 13.61 -6.04
CA MET A 1 0.11 12.24 -6.11
C MET A 1 0.94 11.32 -7.01
N ILE A 2 1.35 11.73 -8.19
CA ILE A 2 2.24 10.95 -9.09
C ILE A 2 3.57 10.62 -8.39
N LEU A 3 4.18 11.63 -7.75
CA LEU A 3 5.38 11.43 -6.93
C LEU A 3 5.13 10.48 -5.75
N ALA A 4 3.96 10.53 -5.13
CA ALA A 4 3.63 9.64 -4.03
C ALA A 4 3.61 8.17 -4.46
N ALA A 5 3.14 7.85 -5.67
CA ALA A 5 3.15 6.48 -6.20
C ALA A 5 4.58 5.93 -6.35
N GLY A 6 5.50 6.70 -6.94
CA GLY A 6 6.90 6.31 -7.04
C GLY A 6 7.59 6.26 -5.68
N LEU A 7 7.38 7.28 -4.84
CA LEU A 7 8.00 7.39 -3.51
C LEU A 7 7.56 6.27 -2.57
N SER A 8 6.28 5.88 -2.59
CA SER A 8 5.78 4.84 -1.68
C SER A 8 6.56 3.52 -1.81
N GLY A 9 6.68 2.99 -3.02
CA GLY A 9 7.44 1.77 -3.27
C GLY A 9 8.92 1.90 -2.97
N VAL A 10 9.53 3.05 -3.32
CA VAL A 10 10.95 3.31 -3.05
C VAL A 10 11.22 3.42 -1.55
N ILE A 11 10.37 4.09 -0.78
CA ILE A 11 10.52 4.21 0.68
C ILE A 11 10.40 2.83 1.34
N VAL A 12 9.42 2.00 0.91
CA VAL A 12 9.29 0.63 1.41
C VAL A 12 10.54 -0.20 1.06
N LEU A 13 11.08 -0.08 -0.14
CA LEU A 13 12.32 -0.77 -0.50
C LEU A 13 13.51 -0.28 0.35
N ILE A 14 13.64 1.03 0.55
CA ILE A 14 14.68 1.60 1.40
C ILE A 14 14.55 1.09 2.85
N SER A 15 13.33 0.91 3.36
CA SER A 15 13.13 0.37 4.71
C SER A 15 13.77 -1.02 4.88
N MET A 16 13.74 -1.86 3.85
CA MET A 16 14.37 -3.19 3.86
C MET A 16 15.89 -3.15 4.02
N LEU A 17 16.54 -2.06 3.64
CA LEU A 17 17.99 -1.89 3.84
C LEU A 17 18.36 -1.66 5.31
N PHE A 18 17.39 -1.26 6.11
CA PHE A 18 17.54 -1.03 7.55
C PHE A 18 16.89 -2.12 8.39
N ASP A 19 16.22 -3.10 7.78
CA ASP A 19 15.64 -4.23 8.48
C ASP A 19 16.75 -5.11 9.05
N PRO A 20 16.87 -5.27 10.38
CA PRO A 20 17.90 -6.11 11.01
C PRO A 20 17.73 -7.60 10.68
N ALA A 21 16.53 -8.03 10.29
CA ALA A 21 16.22 -9.44 10.08
C ALA A 21 15.11 -9.63 9.03
N PRO A 22 15.35 -9.26 7.75
CA PRO A 22 14.32 -9.16 6.71
C PRO A 22 13.63 -10.48 6.35
N ASP A 23 14.25 -11.61 6.68
CA ASP A 23 13.74 -12.95 6.37
C ASP A 23 13.45 -13.76 7.66
N ALA A 24 13.50 -13.12 8.85
CA ALA A 24 13.21 -13.77 10.13
C ALA A 24 11.75 -13.61 10.53
N GLU A 25 11.26 -14.53 11.34
CA GLU A 25 9.89 -14.53 11.86
C GLU A 25 9.85 -14.83 13.37
N GLY A 26 8.77 -14.42 14.02
CA GLY A 26 8.48 -14.77 15.40
C GLY A 26 9.62 -14.41 16.36
N ARG A 27 10.17 -15.41 17.08
CA ARG A 27 11.21 -15.25 18.09
C ARG A 27 12.49 -14.61 17.53
N GLU A 28 12.97 -15.05 16.38
CA GLU A 28 14.22 -14.55 15.78
C GLU A 28 14.08 -13.08 15.37
N LEU A 29 12.92 -12.72 14.80
CA LEU A 29 12.60 -11.33 14.45
C LEU A 29 12.62 -10.43 15.68
N ILE A 30 11.91 -10.79 16.77
CA ILE A 30 11.85 -10.01 18.01
C ILE A 30 13.25 -9.82 18.59
N GLN A 31 14.05 -10.89 18.64
CA GLN A 31 15.42 -10.85 19.17
C GLN A 31 16.33 -9.94 18.34
N ALA A 32 16.25 -10.02 17.01
CA ALA A 32 17.05 -9.20 16.12
C ALA A 32 16.66 -7.70 16.21
N TYR A 33 15.38 -7.42 16.32
CA TYR A 33 14.84 -6.07 16.48
C TYR A 33 15.26 -5.44 17.80
N ALA A 34 15.12 -6.17 18.90
CA ALA A 34 15.52 -5.70 20.23
C ALA A 34 17.06 -5.53 20.37
N ALA A 35 17.84 -6.29 19.62
CA ALA A 35 19.30 -6.11 19.56
C ALA A 35 19.75 -4.90 18.74
N ASN A 36 18.86 -4.31 17.92
CA ASN A 36 19.18 -3.24 16.98
C ASN A 36 18.09 -2.15 16.91
N ASP A 37 17.71 -1.59 18.05
CA ASP A 37 16.63 -0.60 18.21
C ASP A 37 16.65 0.53 17.16
N ARG A 38 17.85 1.04 16.86
CA ARG A 38 17.99 2.15 15.90
C ARG A 38 17.63 1.72 14.47
N ALA A 39 18.10 0.56 14.05
CA ALA A 39 17.84 0.03 12.73
C ALA A 39 16.35 -0.38 12.61
N GLN A 40 15.84 -1.10 13.61
CA GLN A 40 14.43 -1.46 13.72
C GLN A 40 13.53 -0.21 13.68
N GLY A 41 13.83 0.81 14.51
CA GLY A 41 13.03 2.04 14.51
C GLY A 41 13.03 2.77 13.18
N LEU A 42 14.16 2.80 12.47
CA LEU A 42 14.25 3.41 11.14
C LEU A 42 13.47 2.59 10.10
N HIS A 43 13.62 1.26 10.10
CA HIS A 43 12.86 0.34 9.27
C HIS A 43 11.35 0.53 9.48
N THR A 44 10.88 0.41 10.71
CA THR A 44 9.46 0.52 11.08
C THR A 44 8.85 1.87 10.67
N ASN A 45 9.57 2.98 10.89
CA ASN A 45 9.08 4.29 10.47
C ASN A 45 9.01 4.43 8.95
N LEU A 46 10.04 3.98 8.22
CA LEU A 46 10.05 4.06 6.76
C LEU A 46 8.95 3.20 6.14
N ILE A 47 8.75 1.97 6.60
CA ILE A 47 7.71 1.09 6.08
C ILE A 47 6.31 1.65 6.40
N HIS A 48 6.12 2.22 7.61
CA HIS A 48 4.88 2.88 8.00
C HIS A 48 4.52 4.02 7.02
N TYR A 49 5.44 4.95 6.79
CA TYR A 49 5.19 6.07 5.89
C TYR A 49 5.10 5.62 4.42
N GLY A 50 5.87 4.62 4.02
CA GLY A 50 5.77 4.03 2.69
C GLY A 50 4.37 3.45 2.43
N PHE A 51 3.83 2.70 3.38
CA PHE A 51 2.47 2.15 3.30
C PHE A 51 1.40 3.24 3.38
N ALA A 52 1.57 4.25 4.22
CA ALA A 52 0.64 5.38 4.32
C ALA A 52 0.49 6.13 2.99
N LEU A 53 1.56 6.21 2.19
CA LEU A 53 1.53 6.87 0.88
C LEU A 53 0.72 6.10 -0.18
N PHE A 54 0.46 4.79 -0.02
CA PHE A 54 -0.41 4.06 -0.95
C PHE A 54 -1.87 4.53 -0.87
N ALA A 55 -2.34 4.99 0.28
CA ALA A 55 -3.72 5.44 0.44
C ALA A 55 -4.07 6.63 -0.49
N PRO A 56 -3.35 7.77 -0.47
CA PRO A 56 -3.63 8.86 -1.39
C PRO A 56 -3.46 8.48 -2.86
N VAL A 57 -2.57 7.52 -3.19
CA VAL A 57 -2.42 6.99 -4.55
C VAL A 57 -3.69 6.26 -4.99
N ALA A 58 -4.19 5.32 -4.19
CA ALA A 58 -5.40 4.57 -4.48
C ALA A 58 -6.62 5.48 -4.61
N TYR A 59 -6.79 6.45 -3.68
CA TYR A 59 -7.91 7.40 -3.72
C TYR A 59 -7.85 8.32 -4.96
N ALA A 60 -6.66 8.73 -5.37
CA ALA A 60 -6.49 9.49 -6.61
C ALA A 60 -6.91 8.68 -7.83
N MET A 61 -6.49 7.41 -7.90
CA MET A 61 -6.87 6.50 -8.99
C MET A 61 -8.38 6.31 -9.04
N VAL A 62 -9.03 6.12 -7.89
CA VAL A 62 -10.49 6.02 -7.79
C VAL A 62 -11.18 7.29 -8.26
N GLY A 63 -10.68 8.46 -7.84
CA GLY A 63 -11.24 9.76 -8.20
C GLY A 63 -11.18 10.10 -9.68
N LEU A 64 -10.28 9.48 -10.45
CA LEU A 64 -10.18 9.63 -11.90
C LEU A 64 -11.28 8.90 -12.67
N VAL A 65 -11.94 7.90 -12.06
CA VAL A 65 -12.92 7.05 -12.73
C VAL A 65 -14.33 7.60 -12.51
N ARG A 66 -14.93 8.20 -13.55
CA ARG A 66 -16.23 8.90 -13.45
C ARG A 66 -17.43 8.03 -13.85
N ARG A 67 -17.35 7.32 -14.95
CA ARG A 67 -18.48 6.55 -15.52
C ARG A 67 -18.11 5.09 -15.72
N ARG A 68 -17.31 4.81 -16.76
CA ARG A 68 -16.92 3.44 -17.11
C ARG A 68 -15.93 2.88 -16.10
N GLY A 69 -16.30 1.80 -15.40
CA GLY A 69 -15.49 1.20 -14.34
C GLY A 69 -15.76 1.76 -12.95
N ALA A 70 -16.74 2.66 -12.77
CA ALA A 70 -17.03 3.31 -11.49
C ALA A 70 -17.32 2.31 -10.34
N TRP A 71 -18.01 1.19 -10.61
CA TRP A 71 -18.25 0.18 -9.59
C TRP A 71 -16.95 -0.49 -9.12
N ILE A 72 -15.98 -0.72 -10.04
CA ILE A 72 -14.65 -1.25 -9.69
C ILE A 72 -13.89 -0.22 -8.86
N ALA A 73 -13.99 1.07 -9.24
CA ALA A 73 -13.37 2.16 -8.49
C ALA A 73 -13.96 2.27 -7.07
N ASN A 74 -15.27 2.16 -6.92
CA ASN A 74 -15.90 2.16 -5.60
C ASN A 74 -15.44 0.97 -4.73
N LEU A 75 -15.30 -0.21 -5.33
CA LEU A 75 -14.73 -1.37 -4.64
C LEU A 75 -13.27 -1.10 -4.23
N ALA A 76 -12.44 -0.54 -5.12
CA ALA A 76 -11.08 -0.15 -4.79
C ALA A 76 -11.02 0.89 -3.67
N GLY A 77 -11.93 1.85 -3.67
CA GLY A 77 -12.06 2.85 -2.60
C GLY A 77 -12.38 2.21 -1.25
N LEU A 78 -13.33 1.27 -1.22
CA LEU A 78 -13.66 0.51 -0.01
C LEU A 78 -12.45 -0.31 0.50
N LEU A 79 -11.76 -1.02 -0.40
CA LEU A 79 -10.53 -1.74 -0.08
C LEU A 79 -9.45 -0.78 0.45
N GLY A 80 -9.30 0.40 -0.16
CA GLY A 80 -8.38 1.43 0.30
C GLY A 80 -8.67 1.89 1.73
N VAL A 81 -9.95 2.12 2.07
CA VAL A 81 -10.35 2.49 3.43
C VAL A 81 -10.05 1.36 4.42
N LEU A 82 -10.43 0.13 4.10
CA LEU A 82 -10.24 -1.00 5.01
C LEU A 82 -8.78 -1.43 5.18
N GLY A 83 -8.00 -1.39 4.10
CA GLY A 83 -6.64 -1.89 4.08
C GLY A 83 -5.58 -0.80 4.29
N LEU A 84 -5.50 0.16 3.37
CA LEU A 84 -4.42 1.13 3.36
C LEU A 84 -4.48 2.14 4.51
N SER A 85 -5.65 2.34 5.12
CA SER A 85 -5.77 3.16 6.34
C SER A 85 -5.43 2.38 7.61
N THR A 86 -5.51 1.05 7.59
CA THR A 86 -5.25 0.20 8.75
C THR A 86 -3.83 -0.34 8.77
N LEU A 87 -3.29 -0.71 7.59
CA LEU A 87 -1.97 -1.34 7.45
C LEU A 87 -0.83 -0.56 8.12
N PRO A 88 -0.73 0.78 7.98
CA PRO A 88 0.32 1.53 8.67
C PRO A 88 0.28 1.38 10.19
N GLY A 89 -0.92 1.22 10.77
CA GLY A 89 -1.08 1.01 12.22
C GLY A 89 -0.58 -0.36 12.69
N LEU A 90 -0.68 -1.39 11.85
CA LEU A 90 -0.23 -2.74 12.20
C LEU A 90 1.29 -2.82 12.37
N VAL A 91 2.04 -1.97 11.70
CA VAL A 91 3.52 -1.93 11.82
C VAL A 91 3.97 -1.53 13.24
N PHE A 92 3.14 -0.84 14.03
CA PHE A 92 3.46 -0.51 15.42
C PHE A 92 3.53 -1.72 16.35
N ILE A 93 3.08 -2.90 15.92
CA ILE A 93 3.23 -4.13 16.72
C ILE A 93 4.70 -4.48 16.94
N ASP A 94 5.58 -4.09 16.01
CA ASP A 94 7.03 -4.31 16.11
C ASP A 94 7.62 -3.51 17.29
N TYR A 95 7.22 -2.23 17.43
CA TYR A 95 7.62 -1.43 18.60
C TYR A 95 7.12 -2.00 19.91
N PHE A 96 5.88 -2.50 19.93
CA PHE A 96 5.31 -3.14 21.11
C PHE A 96 6.10 -4.38 21.50
N SER A 97 6.44 -5.25 20.54
CA SER A 97 7.18 -6.48 20.78
C SER A 97 8.59 -6.20 21.32
N VAL A 98 9.29 -5.21 20.78
CA VAL A 98 10.61 -4.77 21.27
C VAL A 98 10.49 -4.17 22.68
N ALA A 99 9.49 -3.34 22.95
CA ALA A 99 9.29 -2.77 24.27
C ALA A 99 9.01 -3.84 25.33
N VAL A 100 8.22 -4.86 25.02
CA VAL A 100 7.97 -5.99 25.93
C VAL A 100 9.24 -6.80 26.15
N GLU A 101 10.05 -7.01 25.12
CA GLU A 101 11.33 -7.71 25.24
C GLU A 101 12.26 -6.98 26.20
N HIS A 102 12.42 -5.68 26.07
CA HIS A 102 13.30 -4.87 26.94
C HIS A 102 12.84 -4.85 28.41
N VAL A 103 11.52 -4.89 28.66
CA VAL A 103 10.98 -4.79 30.03
C VAL A 103 10.85 -6.15 30.71
N ALA A 104 10.46 -7.18 29.96
CA ALA A 104 10.06 -8.48 30.51
C ALA A 104 10.80 -9.69 29.89
N GLY A 105 11.67 -9.44 28.92
CA GLY A 105 12.49 -10.44 28.23
C GLY A 105 11.80 -11.12 27.04
N LEU A 106 12.61 -11.79 26.23
CA LEU A 106 12.21 -12.39 24.96
C LEU A 106 11.03 -13.37 25.07
N GLU A 107 11.02 -14.22 26.10
CA GLU A 107 9.91 -15.17 26.31
C GLU A 107 8.58 -14.46 26.54
N ALA A 108 8.60 -13.36 27.28
CA ALA A 108 7.40 -12.56 27.53
C ALA A 108 6.91 -11.88 26.23
N ALA A 109 7.82 -11.36 25.40
CA ALA A 109 7.49 -10.74 24.13
C ALA A 109 6.85 -11.76 23.14
N VAL A 110 7.45 -12.94 22.99
CA VAL A 110 6.92 -14.02 22.15
C VAL A 110 5.54 -14.48 22.64
N ASN A 111 5.38 -14.65 23.96
CA ASN A 111 4.10 -15.05 24.54
C ASN A 111 3.03 -13.95 24.36
N ALA A 112 3.40 -12.67 24.50
CA ALA A 112 2.48 -11.54 24.32
C ALA A 112 2.00 -11.47 22.87
N GLN A 113 2.89 -11.61 21.88
CA GLN A 113 2.52 -11.64 20.47
C GLN A 113 1.56 -12.80 20.18
N GLY A 114 1.90 -14.03 20.59
CA GLY A 114 1.03 -15.19 20.41
C GLY A 114 -0.29 -15.10 21.16
N ALA A 115 -0.36 -14.34 22.26
CA ALA A 115 -1.62 -14.07 22.95
C ALA A 115 -2.50 -13.08 22.18
N VAL A 116 -1.93 -12.03 21.59
CA VAL A 116 -2.65 -11.05 20.77
C VAL A 116 -3.28 -11.74 19.55
N GLU A 117 -2.56 -12.62 18.89
CA GLU A 117 -3.06 -13.37 17.70
C GLU A 117 -4.27 -14.25 18.04
N LYS A 118 -4.39 -14.71 19.29
CA LYS A 118 -5.49 -15.54 19.77
C LYS A 118 -6.69 -14.73 20.29
N LEU A 119 -6.57 -13.40 20.39
CA LEU A 119 -7.70 -12.57 20.85
C LEU A 119 -8.86 -12.63 19.87
N PRO A 120 -10.10 -12.83 20.38
CA PRO A 120 -11.27 -12.73 19.54
C PRO A 120 -11.33 -11.37 18.83
N GLY A 121 -11.46 -11.35 17.52
CA GLY A 121 -11.51 -10.12 16.75
C GLY A 121 -10.17 -9.66 16.17
N PHE A 122 -9.02 -10.12 16.64
CA PHE A 122 -7.74 -9.78 16.01
C PHE A 122 -7.72 -10.18 14.52
N ALA A 123 -8.00 -11.45 14.23
CA ALA A 123 -8.09 -11.94 12.85
C ALA A 123 -9.23 -11.27 12.05
N ALA A 124 -10.33 -10.92 12.71
CA ALA A 124 -11.46 -10.24 12.07
C ALA A 124 -11.11 -8.81 11.60
N VAL A 125 -10.11 -8.18 12.19
CA VAL A 125 -9.61 -6.87 11.78
C VAL A 125 -8.40 -7.02 10.84
N THR A 126 -7.42 -7.83 11.20
CA THR A 126 -6.14 -7.92 10.49
C THR A 126 -6.26 -8.60 9.13
N VAL A 127 -7.01 -9.70 9.02
CA VAL A 127 -7.15 -10.44 7.75
C VAL A 127 -7.86 -9.61 6.68
N PRO A 128 -9.04 -8.99 6.93
CA PRO A 128 -9.66 -8.11 5.95
C PRO A 128 -8.78 -6.89 5.61
N ALA A 129 -8.12 -6.29 6.60
CA ALA A 129 -7.23 -5.15 6.39
C ALA A 129 -6.06 -5.53 5.46
N PHE A 130 -5.41 -6.66 5.70
CA PHE A 130 -4.30 -7.15 4.91
C PHE A 130 -4.70 -7.48 3.47
N ILE A 131 -5.77 -8.27 3.28
CA ILE A 131 -6.30 -8.59 1.96
C ILE A 131 -6.70 -7.31 1.21
N SER A 132 -7.37 -6.38 1.90
CA SER A 132 -7.81 -5.13 1.31
C SER A 132 -6.63 -4.24 0.91
N ALA A 133 -5.56 -4.18 1.71
CA ALA A 133 -4.36 -3.43 1.39
C ALA A 133 -3.67 -3.96 0.13
N ILE A 134 -3.55 -5.28 0.01
CA ILE A 134 -2.94 -5.93 -1.16
C ILE A 134 -3.76 -5.67 -2.43
N LEU A 135 -5.08 -5.63 -2.34
CA LEU A 135 -5.98 -5.52 -3.50
C LEU A 135 -6.33 -4.08 -3.89
N ALA A 136 -6.20 -3.10 -3.00
CA ALA A 136 -6.69 -1.74 -3.24
C ALA A 136 -6.10 -1.10 -4.52
N VAL A 137 -4.77 -1.08 -4.66
CA VAL A 137 -4.09 -0.47 -5.83
C VAL A 137 -4.28 -1.31 -7.09
N PRO A 138 -4.15 -2.65 -7.09
CA PRO A 138 -4.50 -3.49 -8.23
C PRO A 138 -5.91 -3.27 -8.75
N VAL A 139 -6.92 -3.25 -7.88
CA VAL A 139 -8.32 -3.04 -8.26
C VAL A 139 -8.55 -1.61 -8.75
N ALA A 140 -7.90 -0.60 -8.14
CA ALA A 140 -7.94 0.78 -8.64
C ALA A 140 -7.34 0.89 -10.06
N SER A 141 -6.21 0.22 -10.32
CA SER A 141 -5.60 0.20 -11.65
C SER A 141 -6.46 -0.53 -12.69
N LEU A 142 -7.18 -1.58 -12.29
CA LEU A 142 -8.18 -2.26 -13.11
C LEU A 142 -9.35 -1.31 -13.48
N ALA A 143 -9.81 -0.48 -12.53
CA ALA A 143 -10.82 0.54 -12.79
C ALA A 143 -10.34 1.58 -13.81
N LEU A 144 -9.07 2.05 -13.71
CA LEU A 144 -8.46 2.96 -14.68
C LEU A 144 -8.36 2.34 -16.08
N TRP A 145 -7.95 1.08 -16.16
CA TRP A 145 -7.95 0.37 -17.46
C TRP A 145 -9.37 0.24 -18.02
N ARG A 146 -10.34 -0.12 -17.20
CA ARG A 146 -11.75 -0.21 -17.62
C ARG A 146 -12.29 1.14 -18.10
N ALA A 147 -11.83 2.23 -17.52
CA ALA A 147 -12.10 3.60 -17.94
C ALA A 147 -11.29 4.03 -19.19
N ARG A 148 -10.37 3.20 -19.70
CA ARG A 148 -9.44 3.48 -20.80
C ARG A 148 -8.44 4.61 -20.52
N LEU A 149 -8.12 4.85 -19.27
CA LEU A 149 -7.15 5.85 -18.84
C LEU A 149 -5.71 5.32 -18.82
N VAL A 150 -5.53 3.99 -18.70
CA VAL A 150 -4.23 3.32 -18.73
C VAL A 150 -4.26 2.09 -19.61
N ALA A 151 -3.06 1.60 -20.00
CA ALA A 151 -2.91 0.38 -20.79
C ALA A 151 -3.31 -0.87 -19.98
N TRP A 152 -3.71 -1.94 -20.67
CA TRP A 152 -4.23 -3.18 -20.09
C TRP A 152 -3.23 -3.92 -19.18
N TRP A 153 -1.94 -3.73 -19.39
CA TRP A 153 -0.88 -4.39 -18.62
C TRP A 153 -0.58 -3.69 -17.28
N ILE A 154 -1.02 -2.43 -17.08
CA ILE A 154 -0.81 -1.69 -15.81
C ILE A 154 -1.45 -2.38 -14.61
N PRO A 155 -2.71 -2.90 -14.67
CA PRO A 155 -3.27 -3.70 -13.58
C PRO A 155 -2.45 -4.95 -13.23
N LEU A 156 -1.81 -5.59 -14.22
CA LEU A 156 -0.97 -6.76 -13.98
C LEU A 156 0.32 -6.38 -13.24
N VAL A 157 0.93 -5.26 -13.63
CA VAL A 157 2.10 -4.72 -12.92
C VAL A 157 1.74 -4.34 -11.48
N ALA A 158 0.61 -3.66 -11.29
CA ALA A 158 0.14 -3.32 -9.94
C ALA A 158 -0.15 -4.58 -9.10
N ALA A 159 -0.76 -5.61 -9.71
CA ALA A 159 -0.98 -6.89 -9.04
C ALA A 159 0.35 -7.57 -8.66
N ALA A 160 1.33 -7.63 -9.57
CA ALA A 160 2.65 -8.18 -9.28
C ALA A 160 3.37 -7.41 -8.16
N ALA A 161 3.25 -6.08 -8.14
CA ALA A 161 3.84 -5.25 -7.10
C ALA A 161 3.30 -5.56 -5.70
N PHE A 162 2.00 -5.78 -5.56
CA PHE A 162 1.36 -6.01 -4.25
C PHE A 162 1.27 -7.48 -3.85
N LEU A 163 1.20 -8.40 -4.82
CA LEU A 163 1.22 -9.84 -4.55
C LEU A 163 2.65 -10.36 -4.37
N GLY A 164 3.63 -9.73 -5.04
CA GLY A 164 5.03 -10.16 -5.00
C GLY A 164 5.57 -10.35 -3.58
N PRO A 165 5.52 -9.36 -2.69
CA PRO A 165 6.03 -9.46 -1.32
C PRO A 165 5.40 -10.58 -0.48
N ASN A 166 4.23 -11.06 -0.87
CA ASN A 166 3.49 -12.07 -0.10
C ASN A 166 3.55 -13.48 -0.69
N PHE A 167 3.89 -13.60 -1.98
CA PHE A 167 3.77 -14.87 -2.69
C PHE A 167 5.00 -15.27 -3.51
N LEU A 168 5.94 -14.34 -3.76
CA LEU A 168 7.18 -14.69 -4.43
C LEU A 168 8.13 -15.37 -3.45
N PRO A 169 8.65 -16.56 -3.78
CA PRO A 169 9.69 -17.19 -2.98
C PRO A 169 11.02 -16.44 -3.12
N GLY A 170 11.79 -16.40 -2.05
CA GLY A 170 13.13 -15.80 -2.05
C GLY A 170 13.29 -14.65 -1.05
N PRO A 171 14.43 -13.96 -1.04
CA PRO A 171 14.72 -12.91 -0.10
C PRO A 171 13.72 -11.74 -0.19
N ALA A 172 13.31 -11.20 0.95
CA ALA A 172 12.35 -10.09 1.06
C ALA A 172 12.76 -8.89 0.19
N ILE A 173 14.06 -8.57 0.13
CA ILE A 173 14.59 -7.47 -0.69
C ILE A 173 14.22 -7.60 -2.17
N VAL A 174 14.16 -8.81 -2.73
CA VAL A 174 13.77 -9.05 -4.12
C VAL A 174 12.30 -8.77 -4.32
N ALA A 175 11.45 -9.27 -3.44
CA ALA A 175 10.00 -9.08 -3.49
C ALA A 175 9.61 -7.60 -3.35
N PHE A 176 10.24 -6.86 -2.43
CA PHE A 176 10.03 -5.41 -2.27
C PHE A 176 10.65 -4.58 -3.40
N SER A 177 11.69 -5.10 -4.08
CA SER A 177 12.18 -4.49 -5.34
C SER A 177 11.15 -4.56 -6.45
N VAL A 178 10.43 -5.69 -6.58
CA VAL A 178 9.30 -5.83 -7.52
C VAL A 178 8.20 -4.83 -7.19
N MET A 179 7.87 -4.64 -5.91
CA MET A 179 6.91 -3.62 -5.47
C MET A 179 7.37 -2.21 -5.86
N ALA A 180 8.62 -1.84 -5.59
CA ALA A 180 9.15 -0.52 -5.89
C ALA A 180 9.11 -0.22 -7.40
N VAL A 181 9.60 -1.15 -8.22
CA VAL A 181 9.57 -1.01 -9.69
C VAL A 181 8.12 -0.93 -10.20
N GLY A 182 7.24 -1.77 -9.71
CA GLY A 182 5.83 -1.76 -10.08
C GLY A 182 5.15 -0.43 -9.73
N MET A 183 5.43 0.14 -8.56
CA MET A 183 4.87 1.43 -8.16
C MET A 183 5.46 2.60 -8.94
N LEU A 184 6.72 2.55 -9.35
CA LEU A 184 7.29 3.52 -10.30
C LEU A 184 6.58 3.48 -11.65
N VAL A 185 6.27 2.28 -12.15
CA VAL A 185 5.52 2.10 -13.41
C VAL A 185 4.09 2.61 -13.27
N VAL A 186 3.41 2.33 -12.15
CA VAL A 186 2.06 2.88 -11.87
C VAL A 186 2.14 4.41 -11.81
N GLY A 187 3.11 4.98 -11.11
CA GLY A 187 3.32 6.44 -11.04
C GLY A 187 3.55 7.05 -12.42
N TRP A 188 4.36 6.41 -13.26
CA TRP A 188 4.58 6.82 -14.65
C TRP A 188 3.28 6.76 -15.49
N ALA A 189 2.48 5.70 -15.33
CA ALA A 189 1.21 5.56 -16.03
C ALA A 189 0.23 6.68 -15.61
N LEU A 190 0.16 7.01 -14.33
CA LEU A 190 -0.65 8.11 -13.82
C LEU A 190 -0.19 9.47 -14.37
N TRP A 191 1.12 9.67 -14.53
CA TRP A 191 1.67 10.89 -15.11
C TRP A 191 1.24 11.08 -16.58
N ARG A 192 1.04 9.99 -17.31
CA ARG A 192 0.58 10.02 -18.71
C ARG A 192 -0.90 10.37 -18.87
N ILE A 193 -1.68 10.35 -17.80
CA ILE A 193 -3.12 10.70 -17.86
C ILE A 193 -3.24 12.21 -18.11
N PRO A 194 -4.02 12.64 -19.11
CA PRO A 194 -4.19 14.04 -19.43
C PRO A 194 -4.71 14.85 -18.26
N VAL A 195 -4.19 16.08 -18.11
CA VAL A 195 -4.55 17.01 -17.01
C VAL A 195 -6.05 17.23 -16.90
N VAL A 196 -6.75 17.28 -18.02
CA VAL A 196 -8.23 17.42 -18.08
C VAL A 196 -8.95 16.31 -17.32
N ALA A 197 -8.44 15.08 -17.35
CA ALA A 197 -9.05 13.97 -16.61
C ALA A 197 -8.92 14.14 -15.09
N TRP A 198 -7.89 14.85 -14.60
CA TRP A 198 -7.68 15.12 -13.18
C TRP A 198 -8.64 16.18 -12.62
N TYR A 199 -9.01 17.15 -13.42
CA TYR A 199 -9.84 18.29 -12.97
C TYR A 199 -11.34 18.12 -13.28
N GLY A 200 -11.72 17.03 -13.93
CA GLY A 200 -13.12 16.67 -14.10
C GLY A 200 -13.93 17.55 -15.05
N THR A 201 -13.27 18.36 -15.85
CA THR A 201 -13.94 19.07 -16.93
C THR A 201 -14.19 18.09 -18.05
N ASP A 202 -15.41 17.55 -18.12
CA ASP A 202 -15.86 16.80 -19.29
C ASP A 202 -15.81 17.76 -20.49
N PRO A 203 -15.18 17.40 -21.60
CA PRO A 203 -15.24 18.21 -22.82
C PRO A 203 -16.67 18.51 -23.26
N SER A 204 -17.64 17.65 -22.92
CA SER A 204 -19.08 17.88 -23.14
C SER A 204 -19.60 19.03 -22.28
N ASP A 205 -19.14 19.18 -21.04
CA ASP A 205 -19.56 20.28 -20.15
C ASP A 205 -19.04 21.63 -20.67
N GLN A 206 -17.86 21.66 -21.30
CA GLN A 206 -17.31 22.86 -21.93
C GLN A 206 -18.05 23.21 -23.24
N LEU A 207 -18.47 22.19 -24.01
CA LEU A 207 -19.27 22.41 -25.23
C LEU A 207 -20.69 22.90 -24.88
N ASP A 208 -21.29 22.39 -23.82
CA ASP A 208 -22.61 22.82 -23.37
C ASP A 208 -22.53 24.21 -22.72
N ALA A 209 -21.47 24.51 -21.97
CA ALA A 209 -21.23 25.87 -21.48
C ALA A 209 -20.96 26.85 -22.61
N ALA A 210 -20.23 26.51 -23.66
CA ALA A 210 -19.99 27.30 -24.83
C ALA A 210 -21.25 27.52 -25.68
N ARG A 211 -22.13 26.49 -25.81
CA ARG A 211 -23.44 26.60 -26.49
C ARG A 211 -24.40 27.53 -25.73
N ASN A 212 -24.41 27.45 -24.41
CA ASN A 212 -25.30 28.27 -23.58
C ASN A 212 -24.80 29.72 -23.39
N ALA A 213 -23.55 30.01 -23.79
CA ALA A 213 -22.97 31.36 -23.75
C ALA A 213 -23.12 32.11 -25.07
N GLN A 214 -23.71 31.50 -26.10
CA GLN A 214 -24.06 32.22 -27.34
C GLN A 214 -25.39 32.93 -27.13
N PRO A 215 -25.44 34.27 -27.33
CA PRO A 215 -26.65 35.10 -27.15
C PRO A 215 -27.74 34.78 -28.19
#